data_e3de9f1f66ba7c82e22dec5e924f0683
#
_entry.id   e3de9f1f66ba7c82e22dec5e924f0683
#
_cell.length_a   1.000
_cell.length_b   1.000
_cell.length_c   1.000
_cell.angle_alpha   90.00
_cell.angle_beta   90.00
_cell.angle_gamma   90.00
#
_symmetry.space_group_name_H-M   'P 1'
#
loop_
_entity.id
_entity.type
_entity.pdbx_description
1 polymer ?
#
loop_
_entity_poly.entity_id
_entity_poly.type
_entity_poly.pdbx_seq_one_letter_code
_entity_poly.pdbx_strand_id
1 'polypeptide(L)'
;MTFYLGIDVSSKTLDVAFFRAGEHTGACEQFDNSPAGAKKLLRIMARLDVQHVVLEATGGYENLILDAMAQIYTVTRIASHRGTAFVRSLGKFAKTDKADARALAHMAQTITPQPYKPPTPAQRHLRGLVKGRDQLIRQRDDNRRRIKRCESMVVQGALERVDALLTAEIKALEGLMAEAAKAADAPLAEQLLQVPGLGKIAVATLLAFLPELGQRGNRQISALVGVAPYTKQSGRRDGPRQIMAGRPFVRRILYMAALAAIRSTQSPLRAHYQALKERGKPPKVAIVACMRKLLITLNAMVRDQTPWHG
;
A
#
# COMPACT_ATOMS: atom_id res chain seq x y z
N MET A 1 12.03 -24.11 23.08
CA MET A 1 12.93 -22.95 22.82
C MET A 1 12.28 -22.09 21.73
N THR A 2 12.06 -20.84 22.04
CA THR A 2 11.34 -19.89 21.17
C THR A 2 12.27 -19.27 20.12
N PHE A 3 11.78 -19.15 18.89
CA PHE A 3 12.53 -18.61 17.75
C PHE A 3 11.87 -17.38 17.13
N TYR A 4 12.69 -16.49 16.63
CA TYR A 4 12.34 -15.32 15.83
C TYR A 4 13.04 -15.41 14.47
N LEU A 5 12.30 -15.24 13.40
CA LEU A 5 12.81 -15.40 12.05
C LEU A 5 12.80 -14.08 11.28
N GLY A 6 13.86 -13.87 10.50
CA GLY A 6 13.93 -12.82 9.50
C GLY A 6 14.14 -13.43 8.12
N ILE A 7 13.39 -12.97 7.14
CA ILE A 7 13.48 -13.47 5.77
C ILE A 7 13.74 -12.31 4.83
N ASP A 8 14.92 -12.32 4.22
CA ASP A 8 15.18 -11.50 3.04
C ASP A 8 14.75 -12.26 1.79
N VAL A 9 14.01 -11.55 0.91
CA VAL A 9 13.33 -12.18 -0.23
C VAL A 9 13.85 -11.60 -1.53
N SER A 10 14.37 -12.47 -2.39
CA SER A 10 14.70 -12.15 -3.78
C SER A 10 13.72 -12.81 -4.76
N SER A 11 13.90 -12.58 -6.04
CA SER A 11 13.10 -13.26 -7.08
C SER A 11 13.32 -14.77 -7.12
N LYS A 12 14.50 -15.24 -6.71
CA LYS A 12 14.91 -16.66 -6.80
C LYS A 12 15.14 -17.34 -5.46
N THR A 13 15.48 -16.56 -4.42
CA THR A 13 15.93 -17.10 -3.13
C THR A 13 15.25 -16.42 -1.95
N LEU A 14 15.21 -17.15 -0.85
CA LEU A 14 14.82 -16.72 0.48
C LEU A 14 16.01 -16.93 1.40
N ASP A 15 16.61 -15.87 1.91
CA ASP A 15 17.64 -15.96 2.96
C ASP A 15 16.96 -15.86 4.32
N VAL A 16 17.04 -16.91 5.13
CA VAL A 16 16.29 -17.04 6.38
C VAL A 16 17.25 -17.10 7.56
N ALA A 17 17.12 -16.16 8.47
CA ALA A 17 17.84 -16.16 9.74
C ALA A 17 16.95 -16.68 10.87
N PHE A 18 17.49 -17.58 11.69
CA PHE A 18 16.83 -18.21 12.84
C PHE A 18 17.51 -17.73 14.12
N PHE A 19 16.85 -16.90 14.91
CA PHE A 19 17.35 -16.41 16.20
C PHE A 19 16.59 -17.07 17.34
N ARG A 20 17.29 -17.59 18.33
CA ARG A 20 16.67 -17.96 19.60
C ARG A 20 16.34 -16.74 20.43
N ALA A 21 15.34 -16.84 21.26
CA ALA A 21 14.99 -15.77 22.18
C ALA A 21 16.19 -15.37 23.05
N GLY A 22 16.51 -14.06 23.06
CA GLY A 22 17.67 -13.52 23.78
C GLY A 22 19.00 -13.56 23.02
N GLU A 23 19.09 -14.27 21.90
CA GLU A 23 20.29 -14.29 21.06
C GLU A 23 20.21 -13.21 19.97
N HIS A 24 21.37 -12.64 19.62
CA HIS A 24 21.47 -11.61 18.54
C HIS A 24 22.21 -12.15 17.31
N THR A 25 22.52 -13.43 17.31
CA THR A 25 23.12 -14.17 16.19
C THR A 25 22.44 -15.52 16.08
N GLY A 26 22.43 -16.10 14.89
CA GLY A 26 21.81 -17.40 14.66
C GLY A 26 22.16 -17.95 13.29
N ALA A 27 21.72 -19.18 13.05
CA ALA A 27 21.89 -19.85 11.77
C ALA A 27 21.20 -19.03 10.66
N CYS A 28 21.81 -19.04 9.48
CA CYS A 28 21.22 -18.45 8.29
C CYS A 28 21.26 -19.49 7.17
N GLU A 29 20.09 -19.84 6.64
CA GLU A 29 19.94 -20.81 5.57
C GLU A 29 19.27 -20.17 4.36
N GLN A 30 19.60 -20.67 3.17
CA GLN A 30 19.01 -20.19 1.92
C GLN A 30 18.08 -21.27 1.34
N PHE A 31 16.93 -20.81 0.87
CA PHE A 31 15.91 -21.64 0.21
C PHE A 31 15.54 -21.02 -1.14
N ASP A 32 15.07 -21.85 -2.06
CA ASP A 32 14.51 -21.34 -3.31
C ASP A 32 13.19 -20.62 -3.05
N ASN A 33 12.98 -19.48 -3.70
CA ASN A 33 11.68 -18.80 -3.70
C ASN A 33 10.70 -19.48 -4.68
N SER A 34 10.32 -20.70 -4.33
CA SER A 34 9.45 -21.60 -5.09
C SER A 34 8.49 -22.32 -4.15
N PRO A 35 7.42 -22.95 -4.64
CA PRO A 35 6.54 -23.79 -3.82
C PRO A 35 7.28 -24.91 -3.08
N ALA A 36 8.29 -25.50 -3.70
CA ALA A 36 9.12 -26.54 -3.10
C ALA A 36 9.99 -26.00 -1.95
N GLY A 37 10.66 -24.85 -2.18
CA GLY A 37 11.47 -24.19 -1.16
C GLY A 37 10.64 -23.69 0.01
N ALA A 38 9.47 -23.11 -0.24
CA ALA A 38 8.51 -22.71 0.79
C ALA A 38 8.08 -23.93 1.65
N LYS A 39 7.76 -25.07 1.02
CA LYS A 39 7.40 -26.29 1.72
C LYS A 39 8.55 -26.83 2.57
N LYS A 40 9.81 -26.74 2.08
CA LYS A 40 11.01 -27.14 2.85
C LYS A 40 11.18 -26.26 4.08
N LEU A 41 11.08 -24.94 3.92
CA LEU A 41 11.15 -23.97 5.04
C LEU A 41 10.05 -24.24 6.07
N LEU A 42 8.80 -24.39 5.66
CA LEU A 42 7.68 -24.68 6.58
C LEU A 42 7.88 -25.99 7.36
N ARG A 43 8.47 -27.03 6.77
CA ARG A 43 8.80 -28.27 7.49
C ARG A 43 9.85 -28.07 8.60
N ILE A 44 10.83 -27.19 8.38
CA ILE A 44 11.80 -26.83 9.40
C ILE A 44 11.11 -26.04 10.51
N MET A 45 10.33 -25.02 10.14
CA MET A 45 9.60 -24.18 11.09
C MET A 45 8.62 -24.98 11.96
N ALA A 46 7.99 -26.03 11.42
CA ALA A 46 7.07 -26.89 12.17
C ALA A 46 7.73 -27.66 13.32
N ARG A 47 9.06 -27.75 13.34
CA ARG A 47 9.84 -28.39 14.43
C ARG A 47 10.33 -27.36 15.46
N LEU A 48 10.03 -26.07 15.25
CA LEU A 48 10.48 -24.96 16.07
C LEU A 48 9.29 -24.25 16.69
N ASP A 49 9.45 -23.72 17.88
CA ASP A 49 8.49 -22.82 18.51
C ASP A 49 8.71 -21.40 17.95
N VAL A 50 8.14 -21.11 16.77
CA VAL A 50 8.30 -19.84 16.06
C VAL A 50 7.30 -18.82 16.58
N GLN A 51 7.78 -17.81 17.28
CA GLN A 51 6.97 -16.74 17.86
C GLN A 51 6.61 -15.65 16.83
N HIS A 52 7.56 -15.23 16.02
CA HIS A 52 7.36 -14.15 15.06
C HIS A 52 8.30 -14.25 13.87
N VAL A 53 7.78 -13.95 12.69
CA VAL A 53 8.53 -13.87 11.43
C VAL A 53 8.42 -12.47 10.86
N VAL A 54 9.54 -11.86 10.50
CA VAL A 54 9.56 -10.57 9.78
C VAL A 54 10.18 -10.78 8.41
N LEU A 55 9.50 -10.26 7.39
CA LEU A 55 10.00 -10.24 6.02
C LEU A 55 9.79 -8.87 5.36
N GLU A 56 10.59 -8.60 4.34
CA GLU A 56 10.53 -7.33 3.60
C GLU A 56 9.64 -7.43 2.36
N ALA A 57 8.95 -6.34 2.04
CA ALA A 57 8.16 -6.22 0.82
C ALA A 57 9.09 -6.00 -0.38
N THR A 58 9.14 -6.95 -1.32
CA THR A 58 10.04 -6.96 -2.49
C THR A 58 9.30 -6.83 -3.83
N GLY A 59 8.15 -6.16 -3.81
CA GLY A 59 7.37 -5.92 -5.03
C GLY A 59 6.45 -7.06 -5.45
N GLY A 60 6.35 -8.13 -4.67
CA GLY A 60 5.46 -9.25 -4.92
C GLY A 60 6.14 -10.61 -4.84
N TYR A 61 7.46 -10.68 -4.87
CA TYR A 61 8.20 -11.94 -4.72
C TYR A 61 7.99 -12.58 -3.35
N GLU A 62 7.68 -11.77 -2.33
CA GLU A 62 7.36 -12.22 -0.98
C GLU A 62 6.00 -12.93 -0.86
N ASN A 63 5.08 -12.76 -1.81
CA ASN A 63 3.69 -13.20 -1.64
C ASN A 63 3.57 -14.72 -1.43
N LEU A 64 4.38 -15.52 -2.15
CA LEU A 64 4.34 -16.96 -2.06
C LEU A 64 4.56 -17.45 -0.62
N ILE A 65 5.67 -17.04 -0.02
CA ILE A 65 6.05 -17.47 1.31
C ILE A 65 5.21 -16.77 2.40
N LEU A 66 4.87 -15.49 2.20
CA LEU A 66 4.02 -14.73 3.10
C LEU A 66 2.64 -15.38 3.26
N ASP A 67 1.98 -15.72 2.15
CA ASP A 67 0.65 -16.34 2.17
C ASP A 67 0.68 -17.76 2.78
N ALA A 68 1.76 -18.51 2.54
CA ALA A 68 1.93 -19.83 3.11
C ALA A 68 2.14 -19.80 4.64
N MET A 69 2.91 -18.83 5.14
CA MET A 69 3.21 -18.71 6.57
C MET A 69 2.11 -18.02 7.39
N ALA A 70 1.46 -17.02 6.82
CA ALA A 70 0.54 -16.14 7.58
C ALA A 70 -0.74 -16.85 8.08
N GLN A 71 -1.02 -18.07 7.63
CA GLN A 71 -2.10 -18.90 8.13
C GLN A 71 -1.71 -19.70 9.39
N ILE A 72 -0.42 -19.88 9.63
CA ILE A 72 0.11 -20.79 10.67
C ILE A 72 0.89 -19.99 11.72
N TYR A 73 1.61 -18.95 11.28
CA TYR A 73 2.54 -18.19 12.11
C TYR A 73 2.18 -16.70 12.17
N THR A 74 2.65 -16.06 13.23
CA THR A 74 2.63 -14.58 13.32
C THR A 74 3.69 -14.02 12.38
N VAL A 75 3.27 -13.47 11.25
CA VAL A 75 4.16 -12.93 10.22
C VAL A 75 3.94 -11.43 10.06
N THR A 76 4.99 -10.66 9.96
CA THR A 76 4.91 -9.24 9.62
C THR A 76 5.65 -8.94 8.33
N ARG A 77 4.97 -8.26 7.42
CA ARG A 77 5.57 -7.68 6.21
C ARG A 77 5.88 -6.21 6.44
N ILE A 78 7.15 -5.84 6.38
CA ILE A 78 7.59 -4.45 6.50
C ILE A 78 7.91 -3.85 5.14
N ALA A 79 7.86 -2.51 5.05
CA ALA A 79 8.33 -1.80 3.87
C ALA A 79 9.87 -1.71 3.90
N SER A 80 10.53 -1.81 2.73
CA SER A 80 11.99 -1.84 2.58
C SER A 80 12.72 -0.70 3.29
N HIS A 81 12.18 0.52 3.25
CA HIS A 81 12.79 1.65 3.94
C HIS A 81 12.82 1.47 5.48
N ARG A 82 11.91 0.67 6.07
CA ARG A 82 11.92 0.38 7.51
C ARG A 82 12.99 -0.63 7.86
N GLY A 83 13.17 -1.67 7.03
CA GLY A 83 14.26 -2.63 7.16
C GLY A 83 15.61 -1.93 7.10
N THR A 84 15.84 -1.14 6.05
CA THR A 84 17.05 -0.33 5.88
C THR A 84 17.31 0.61 7.06
N ALA A 85 16.28 1.31 7.57
CA ALA A 85 16.43 2.19 8.73
C ALA A 85 16.83 1.43 9.99
N PHE A 86 16.26 0.23 10.19
CA PHE A 86 16.60 -0.62 11.32
C PHE A 86 18.03 -1.14 11.25
N VAL A 87 18.47 -1.64 10.07
CA VAL A 87 19.87 -2.06 9.84
C VAL A 87 20.85 -0.93 10.18
N ARG A 88 20.56 0.29 9.72
CA ARG A 88 21.38 1.48 10.03
C ARG A 88 21.42 1.81 11.52
N SER A 89 20.30 1.64 12.23
CA SER A 89 20.25 1.89 13.68
C SER A 89 21.11 0.91 14.48
N LEU A 90 21.42 -0.27 13.92
CA LEU A 90 22.33 -1.25 14.50
C LEU A 90 23.82 -0.96 14.19
N GLY A 91 24.13 0.15 13.50
CA GLY A 91 25.51 0.49 13.09
C GLY A 91 26.07 -0.43 12.00
N LYS A 92 25.23 -1.24 11.33
CA LYS A 92 25.64 -2.16 10.27
C LYS A 92 25.47 -1.50 8.90
N PHE A 93 26.56 -1.34 8.16
CA PHE A 93 26.55 -0.68 6.85
C PHE A 93 26.81 -1.66 5.69
N ALA A 94 27.31 -2.88 5.99
CA ALA A 94 27.52 -3.90 4.97
C ALA A 94 26.17 -4.48 4.55
N LYS A 95 25.87 -4.40 3.26
CA LYS A 95 24.62 -4.93 2.67
C LYS A 95 24.89 -6.30 2.07
N THR A 96 24.36 -7.34 2.71
CA THR A 96 24.30 -8.71 2.18
C THR A 96 22.96 -9.31 2.59
N ASP A 97 22.40 -10.18 1.75
CA ASP A 97 21.09 -10.81 1.98
C ASP A 97 21.03 -11.52 3.35
N LYS A 98 22.13 -12.18 3.75
CA LYS A 98 22.25 -12.78 5.08
C LYS A 98 22.27 -11.76 6.23
N ALA A 99 22.89 -10.60 6.03
CA ALA A 99 22.89 -9.53 7.03
C ALA A 99 21.51 -8.88 7.15
N ASP A 100 20.82 -8.73 6.04
CA ASP A 100 19.46 -8.19 6.00
C ASP A 100 18.48 -9.17 6.67
N ALA A 101 18.58 -10.49 6.39
CA ALA A 101 17.77 -11.51 7.06
C ALA A 101 18.02 -11.51 8.60
N ARG A 102 19.28 -11.41 9.05
CA ARG A 102 19.60 -11.32 10.50
C ARG A 102 19.03 -10.05 11.15
N ALA A 103 19.07 -8.92 10.46
CA ALA A 103 18.49 -7.69 10.97
C ALA A 103 16.95 -7.80 11.10
N LEU A 104 16.29 -8.47 10.15
CA LEU A 104 14.85 -8.74 10.21
C LEU A 104 14.49 -9.68 11.36
N ALA A 105 15.31 -10.72 11.65
CA ALA A 105 15.12 -11.59 12.81
C ALA A 105 15.28 -10.82 14.13
N HIS A 106 16.26 -9.92 14.21
CA HIS A 106 16.44 -9.02 15.36
C HIS A 106 15.26 -8.07 15.53
N MET A 107 14.71 -7.52 14.43
CA MET A 107 13.50 -6.72 14.46
C MET A 107 12.28 -7.50 14.95
N ALA A 108 12.14 -8.77 14.54
CA ALA A 108 11.07 -9.64 15.00
C ALA A 108 11.07 -9.81 16.52
N GLN A 109 12.27 -9.90 17.12
CA GLN A 109 12.45 -10.09 18.56
C GLN A 109 12.26 -8.78 19.35
N THR A 110 12.73 -7.64 18.83
CA THR A 110 12.83 -6.38 19.61
C THR A 110 11.65 -5.45 19.44
N ILE A 111 11.09 -5.32 18.23
CA ILE A 111 10.06 -4.32 17.93
C ILE A 111 8.66 -4.96 17.85
N THR A 112 8.56 -6.26 17.61
CA THR A 112 7.28 -6.98 17.41
C THR A 112 6.28 -6.19 16.55
N PRO A 113 6.61 -5.93 15.28
CA PRO A 113 5.75 -5.13 14.42
C PRO A 113 4.42 -5.83 14.15
N GLN A 114 3.40 -5.07 13.76
CA GLN A 114 2.04 -5.61 13.61
C GLN A 114 1.95 -6.76 12.60
N PRO A 115 1.26 -7.86 12.97
CA PRO A 115 1.07 -9.00 12.09
C PRO A 115 0.36 -8.66 10.78
N TYR A 116 0.78 -9.32 9.72
CA TYR A 116 0.13 -9.29 8.43
C TYR A 116 -1.17 -10.09 8.47
N LYS A 117 -2.26 -9.48 7.97
CA LYS A 117 -3.52 -10.17 7.74
C LYS A 117 -3.62 -10.53 6.26
N PRO A 118 -3.68 -11.82 5.90
CA PRO A 118 -3.84 -12.23 4.51
C PRO A 118 -5.14 -11.65 3.92
N PRO A 119 -5.12 -11.15 2.69
CA PRO A 119 -6.34 -10.74 2.01
C PRO A 119 -7.18 -11.97 1.65
N THR A 120 -8.50 -11.83 1.69
CA THR A 120 -9.40 -12.86 1.16
C THR A 120 -9.17 -13.06 -0.34
N PRO A 121 -9.60 -14.21 -0.92
CA PRO A 121 -9.52 -14.41 -2.38
C PRO A 121 -10.17 -13.27 -3.18
N ALA A 122 -11.33 -12.79 -2.75
CA ALA A 122 -12.02 -11.66 -3.37
C ALA A 122 -11.22 -10.35 -3.30
N GLN A 123 -10.64 -10.04 -2.13
CA GLN A 123 -9.75 -8.89 -1.97
C GLN A 123 -8.48 -9.01 -2.81
N ARG A 124 -7.93 -10.22 -2.95
CA ARG A 124 -6.75 -10.49 -3.77
C ARG A 124 -7.06 -10.27 -5.25
N HIS A 125 -8.19 -10.78 -5.72
CA HIS A 125 -8.69 -10.56 -7.07
C HIS A 125 -8.87 -9.06 -7.36
N LEU A 126 -9.58 -8.35 -6.50
CA LEU A 126 -9.78 -6.91 -6.61
C LEU A 126 -8.46 -6.12 -6.66
N ARG A 127 -7.47 -6.49 -5.81
CA ARG A 127 -6.12 -5.90 -5.85
C ARG A 127 -5.43 -6.13 -7.18
N GLY A 128 -5.59 -7.30 -7.78
CA GLY A 128 -5.06 -7.63 -9.10
C GLY A 128 -5.63 -6.71 -10.17
N LEU A 129 -6.95 -6.56 -10.22
CA LEU A 129 -7.65 -5.68 -11.16
C LEU A 129 -7.21 -4.21 -11.04
N VAL A 130 -7.15 -3.67 -9.81
CA VAL A 130 -6.72 -2.28 -9.57
C VAL A 130 -5.27 -2.07 -10.00
N LYS A 131 -4.36 -3.01 -9.72
CA LYS A 131 -2.96 -2.93 -10.15
C LYS A 131 -2.84 -3.02 -11.68
N GLY A 132 -3.53 -3.96 -12.31
CA GLY A 132 -3.55 -4.13 -13.76
C GLY A 132 -4.05 -2.88 -14.46
N ARG A 133 -5.16 -2.31 -14.00
CA ARG A 133 -5.68 -1.03 -14.52
C ARG A 133 -4.64 0.10 -14.40
N ASP A 134 -3.97 0.24 -13.27
CA ASP A 134 -2.94 1.29 -13.07
C ASP A 134 -1.75 1.10 -14.03
N GLN A 135 -1.35 -0.13 -14.31
CA GLN A 135 -0.31 -0.43 -15.28
C GLN A 135 -0.73 -0.03 -16.71
N LEU A 136 -1.94 -0.41 -17.13
CA LEU A 136 -2.46 -0.03 -18.45
C LEU A 136 -2.59 1.48 -18.61
N ILE A 137 -3.02 2.19 -17.58
CA ILE A 137 -3.05 3.67 -17.61
C ILE A 137 -1.65 4.26 -17.82
N ARG A 138 -0.64 3.76 -17.12
CA ARG A 138 0.74 4.25 -17.31
C ARG A 138 1.25 3.97 -18.72
N GLN A 139 0.99 2.78 -19.26
CA GLN A 139 1.35 2.44 -20.63
C GLN A 139 0.64 3.34 -21.63
N ARG A 140 -0.66 3.57 -21.47
CA ARG A 140 -1.43 4.48 -22.30
C ARG A 140 -0.90 5.91 -22.25
N ASP A 141 -0.64 6.44 -21.07
CA ASP A 141 -0.14 7.81 -20.89
C ASP A 141 1.28 7.96 -21.46
N ASP A 142 2.12 6.93 -21.40
CA ASP A 142 3.42 6.89 -22.07
C ASP A 142 3.25 6.86 -23.60
N ASN A 143 2.38 5.99 -24.10
CA ASN A 143 2.06 5.89 -25.52
C ASN A 143 1.56 7.22 -26.08
N ARG A 144 0.68 7.93 -25.37
CA ARG A 144 0.18 9.27 -25.74
C ARG A 144 1.29 10.32 -25.80
N ARG A 145 2.28 10.24 -24.94
CA ARG A 145 3.49 11.11 -25.03
C ARG A 145 4.29 10.82 -26.29
N ARG A 146 4.41 9.54 -26.70
CA ARG A 146 5.10 9.13 -27.93
C ARG A 146 4.34 9.62 -29.17
N ILE A 147 3.02 9.44 -29.22
CA ILE A 147 2.16 9.96 -30.32
C ILE A 147 2.43 11.46 -30.56
N LYS A 148 2.44 12.26 -29.50
CA LYS A 148 2.65 13.71 -29.59
C LYS A 148 4.02 14.14 -30.14
N ARG A 149 5.02 13.24 -30.14
CA ARG A 149 6.40 13.49 -30.58
C ARG A 149 6.75 12.71 -31.83
N CYS A 150 5.79 11.96 -32.40
CA CYS A 150 6.05 11.10 -33.55
C CYS A 150 5.95 11.94 -34.83
N GLU A 151 7.01 11.92 -35.64
CA GLU A 151 7.08 12.61 -36.91
C GLU A 151 6.57 11.75 -38.09
N SER A 152 6.62 10.42 -37.94
CA SER A 152 6.18 9.48 -38.97
C SER A 152 4.68 9.19 -38.82
N MET A 153 3.87 9.54 -39.81
CA MET A 153 2.43 9.25 -39.82
C MET A 153 2.10 7.74 -39.74
N VAL A 154 2.94 6.89 -40.34
CA VAL A 154 2.76 5.44 -40.29
C VAL A 154 2.94 4.91 -38.87
N VAL A 155 4.00 5.37 -38.17
CA VAL A 155 4.27 5.01 -36.80
C VAL A 155 3.21 5.61 -35.87
N GLN A 156 2.82 6.86 -36.09
CA GLN A 156 1.75 7.51 -35.32
C GLN A 156 0.46 6.70 -35.40
N GLY A 157 0.01 6.27 -36.58
CA GLY A 157 -1.18 5.43 -36.75
C GLY A 157 -1.09 4.08 -36.01
N ALA A 158 0.12 3.49 -35.93
CA ALA A 158 0.33 2.28 -35.13
C ALA A 158 0.18 2.55 -33.63
N LEU A 159 0.76 3.64 -33.13
CA LEU A 159 0.65 4.05 -31.72
C LEU A 159 -0.81 4.42 -31.33
N GLU A 160 -1.57 5.02 -32.23
CA GLU A 160 -2.99 5.33 -32.03
C GLU A 160 -3.85 4.08 -31.89
N ARG A 161 -3.60 3.03 -32.69
CA ARG A 161 -4.27 1.73 -32.51
C ARG A 161 -3.96 1.11 -31.15
N VAL A 162 -2.72 1.21 -30.68
CA VAL A 162 -2.35 0.75 -29.34
C VAL A 162 -3.06 1.57 -28.25
N ASP A 163 -3.18 2.90 -28.41
CA ASP A 163 -3.93 3.76 -27.46
C ASP A 163 -5.41 3.39 -27.38
N ALA A 164 -6.03 3.09 -28.53
CA ALA A 164 -7.42 2.66 -28.58
C ALA A 164 -7.62 1.30 -27.85
N LEU A 165 -6.73 0.33 -28.09
CA LEU A 165 -6.76 -0.97 -27.40
C LEU A 165 -6.59 -0.79 -25.87
N LEU A 166 -5.56 -0.06 -25.44
CA LEU A 166 -5.33 0.20 -24.02
C LEU A 166 -6.54 0.88 -23.36
N THR A 167 -7.19 1.80 -24.07
CA THR A 167 -8.38 2.51 -23.57
C THR A 167 -9.56 1.56 -23.40
N ALA A 168 -9.78 0.63 -24.34
CA ALA A 168 -10.83 -0.39 -24.27
C ALA A 168 -10.59 -1.36 -23.09
N GLU A 169 -9.36 -1.85 -22.93
CA GLU A 169 -8.99 -2.77 -21.84
C GLU A 169 -9.10 -2.10 -20.47
N ILE A 170 -8.71 -0.83 -20.33
CA ILE A 170 -8.91 -0.06 -19.09
C ILE A 170 -10.39 0.00 -18.72
N LYS A 171 -11.28 0.28 -19.70
CA LYS A 171 -12.72 0.35 -19.49
C LYS A 171 -13.31 -1.02 -19.09
N ALA A 172 -12.84 -2.10 -19.71
CA ALA A 172 -13.24 -3.46 -19.36
C ALA A 172 -12.85 -3.81 -17.91
N LEU A 173 -11.60 -3.51 -17.51
CA LEU A 173 -11.16 -3.70 -16.12
C LEU A 173 -11.95 -2.85 -15.13
N GLU A 174 -12.36 -1.63 -15.48
CA GLU A 174 -13.19 -0.78 -14.61
C GLU A 174 -14.58 -1.38 -14.35
N GLY A 175 -15.17 -2.07 -15.33
CA GLY A 175 -16.39 -2.85 -15.15
C GLY A 175 -16.19 -3.99 -14.14
N LEU A 176 -15.17 -4.83 -14.37
CA LEU A 176 -14.84 -5.94 -13.50
C LEU A 176 -14.46 -5.49 -12.06
N MET A 177 -13.81 -4.35 -11.93
CA MET A 177 -13.49 -3.78 -10.61
C MET A 177 -14.74 -3.43 -9.80
N ALA A 178 -15.80 -2.95 -10.44
CA ALA A 178 -17.05 -2.62 -9.75
C ALA A 178 -17.74 -3.88 -9.21
N GLU A 179 -17.75 -4.95 -9.97
CA GLU A 179 -18.29 -6.25 -9.54
C GLU A 179 -17.43 -6.90 -8.45
N ALA A 180 -16.11 -6.92 -8.64
CA ALA A 180 -15.18 -7.45 -7.65
C ALA A 180 -15.20 -6.67 -6.33
N ALA A 181 -15.48 -5.36 -6.35
CA ALA A 181 -15.65 -4.55 -5.15
C ALA A 181 -16.87 -4.98 -4.35
N LYS A 182 -18.00 -5.25 -5.02
CA LYS A 182 -19.20 -5.81 -4.39
C LYS A 182 -18.96 -7.22 -3.84
N ALA A 183 -18.26 -8.06 -4.59
CA ALA A 183 -17.92 -9.42 -4.13
C ALA A 183 -16.97 -9.41 -2.92
N ALA A 184 -16.13 -8.38 -2.78
CA ALA A 184 -15.22 -8.25 -1.65
C ALA A 184 -15.92 -7.77 -0.37
N ASP A 185 -16.80 -6.77 -0.48
CA ASP A 185 -17.59 -6.21 0.63
C ASP A 185 -18.71 -5.32 0.07
N ALA A 186 -19.89 -5.91 -0.19
CA ALA A 186 -21.01 -5.18 -0.76
C ALA A 186 -21.54 -4.04 0.13
N PRO A 187 -21.79 -4.26 1.45
CA PRO A 187 -22.28 -3.19 2.32
C PRO A 187 -21.35 -1.99 2.36
N LEU A 188 -20.05 -2.23 2.49
CA LEU A 188 -19.05 -1.16 2.53
C LEU A 188 -18.94 -0.46 1.16
N ALA A 189 -19.01 -1.21 0.04
CA ALA A 189 -18.98 -0.62 -1.29
C ALA A 189 -20.17 0.33 -1.51
N GLU A 190 -21.37 -0.07 -1.12
CA GLU A 190 -22.59 0.74 -1.24
C GLU A 190 -22.55 1.97 -0.32
N GLN A 191 -22.09 1.81 0.91
CA GLN A 191 -21.91 2.93 1.84
C GLN A 191 -20.94 3.98 1.30
N LEU A 192 -19.79 3.56 0.76
CA LEU A 192 -18.79 4.47 0.21
C LEU A 192 -19.25 5.16 -1.09
N LEU A 193 -20.08 4.50 -1.90
CA LEU A 193 -20.63 5.10 -3.13
C LEU A 193 -21.60 6.27 -2.87
N GLN A 194 -22.16 6.38 -1.68
CA GLN A 194 -23.01 7.51 -1.29
C GLN A 194 -22.22 8.81 -1.08
N VAL A 195 -20.90 8.73 -0.94
CA VAL A 195 -20.06 9.89 -0.63
C VAL A 195 -19.76 10.70 -1.89
N PRO A 196 -20.12 12.01 -1.95
CA PRO A 196 -19.83 12.86 -3.09
C PRO A 196 -18.34 12.87 -3.44
N GLY A 197 -18.03 12.61 -4.71
CA GLY A 197 -16.66 12.54 -5.22
C GLY A 197 -16.03 11.14 -5.19
N LEU A 198 -16.68 10.15 -4.57
CA LEU A 198 -16.25 8.75 -4.62
C LEU A 198 -17.00 7.99 -5.72
N GLY A 199 -16.36 7.78 -6.85
CA GLY A 199 -16.87 6.89 -7.90
C GLY A 199 -16.44 5.43 -7.70
N LYS A 200 -16.98 4.52 -8.53
CA LYS A 200 -16.73 3.06 -8.48
C LYS A 200 -15.23 2.71 -8.39
N ILE A 201 -14.37 3.40 -9.14
CA ILE A 201 -12.91 3.18 -9.14
C ILE A 201 -12.28 3.58 -7.80
N ALA A 202 -12.75 4.66 -7.19
CA ALA A 202 -12.28 5.11 -5.88
C ALA A 202 -12.65 4.10 -4.80
N VAL A 203 -13.89 3.65 -4.78
CA VAL A 203 -14.39 2.63 -3.86
C VAL A 203 -13.63 1.31 -4.02
N ALA A 204 -13.48 0.80 -5.25
CA ALA A 204 -12.71 -0.41 -5.53
C ALA A 204 -11.26 -0.30 -5.03
N THR A 205 -10.63 0.86 -5.22
CA THR A 205 -9.26 1.10 -4.76
C THR A 205 -9.15 1.16 -3.23
N LEU A 206 -10.12 1.79 -2.55
CA LEU A 206 -10.18 1.83 -1.09
C LEU A 206 -10.35 0.42 -0.50
N LEU A 207 -11.29 -0.36 -1.00
CA LEU A 207 -11.51 -1.76 -0.57
C LEU A 207 -10.27 -2.63 -0.81
N ALA A 208 -9.60 -2.46 -1.95
CA ALA A 208 -8.41 -3.22 -2.28
C ALA A 208 -7.19 -2.86 -1.41
N PHE A 209 -6.98 -1.58 -1.12
CA PHE A 209 -5.71 -1.08 -0.57
C PHE A 209 -5.82 -0.40 0.79
N LEU A 210 -7.01 -0.30 1.39
CA LEU A 210 -7.20 0.28 2.71
C LEU A 210 -8.16 -0.57 3.58
N PRO A 211 -7.85 -1.86 3.82
CA PRO A 211 -8.72 -2.72 4.64
C PRO A 211 -8.80 -2.26 6.10
N GLU A 212 -7.92 -1.36 6.54
CA GLU A 212 -7.94 -0.79 7.89
C GLU A 212 -8.90 0.39 8.06
N LEU A 213 -9.65 0.74 7.01
CA LEU A 213 -10.66 1.80 7.08
C LEU A 213 -11.72 1.45 8.14
N GLY A 214 -12.02 2.38 9.02
CA GLY A 214 -12.90 2.16 10.17
C GLY A 214 -12.23 1.50 11.39
N GLN A 215 -11.01 0.96 11.24
CA GLN A 215 -10.34 0.20 12.31
C GLN A 215 -9.21 0.97 13.00
N ARG A 216 -8.85 2.15 12.52
CA ARG A 216 -7.70 2.93 13.00
C ARG A 216 -8.12 4.32 13.45
N GLY A 217 -7.37 4.87 14.40
CA GLY A 217 -7.55 6.27 14.79
C GLY A 217 -7.17 7.25 13.67
N ASN A 218 -7.71 8.47 13.72
CA ASN A 218 -7.55 9.49 12.67
C ASN A 218 -6.10 9.84 12.32
N ARG A 219 -5.21 9.83 13.31
CA ARG A 219 -3.77 10.07 13.09
C ARG A 219 -3.11 8.88 12.38
N GLN A 220 -3.45 7.67 12.81
CA GLN A 220 -2.89 6.43 12.27
C GLN A 220 -3.32 6.21 10.81
N ILE A 221 -4.62 6.36 10.49
CA ILE A 221 -5.11 6.18 9.12
C ILE A 221 -4.53 7.25 8.17
N SER A 222 -4.38 8.51 8.65
CA SER A 222 -3.77 9.59 7.87
C SER A 222 -2.29 9.32 7.58
N ALA A 223 -1.54 8.79 8.54
CA ALA A 223 -0.14 8.39 8.38
C ALA A 223 -0.02 7.19 7.43
N LEU A 224 -0.90 6.17 7.58
CA LEU A 224 -0.91 4.98 6.74
C LEU A 224 -1.15 5.29 5.26
N VAL A 225 -2.01 6.25 4.96
CA VAL A 225 -2.29 6.72 3.60
C VAL A 225 -1.21 7.70 3.10
N GLY A 226 -0.49 8.37 4.01
CA GLY A 226 0.52 9.36 3.68
C GLY A 226 -0.08 10.74 3.38
N VAL A 227 -1.15 11.11 4.11
CA VAL A 227 -1.76 12.46 4.09
C VAL A 227 -1.61 13.19 5.43
N ALA A 228 -0.89 12.59 6.39
CA ALA A 228 -0.53 13.26 7.62
C ALA A 228 0.58 14.29 7.36
N PRO A 229 0.45 15.53 7.85
CA PRO A 229 1.52 16.53 7.74
C PRO A 229 2.58 16.24 8.80
N TYR A 230 3.81 16.01 8.37
CA TYR A 230 4.98 15.89 9.25
C TYR A 230 5.73 17.21 9.30
N THR A 231 6.09 17.62 10.50
CA THR A 231 7.02 18.75 10.71
C THR A 231 8.44 18.28 10.42
N LYS A 232 9.21 19.14 9.76
CA LYS A 232 10.63 18.93 9.55
C LYS A 232 11.34 20.06 10.28
N GLN A 233 11.62 19.83 11.56
CA GLN A 233 12.32 20.80 12.43
C GLN A 233 13.76 20.32 12.61
N SER A 234 14.72 21.19 12.39
CA SER A 234 16.12 20.96 12.71
C SER A 234 16.68 22.21 13.37
N GLY A 235 16.92 22.14 14.66
CA GLY A 235 17.43 23.27 15.47
C GLY A 235 16.50 24.49 15.37
N ARG A 236 17.03 25.62 14.86
CA ARG A 236 16.30 26.89 14.75
C ARG A 236 15.46 27.03 13.46
N ARG A 237 15.40 25.99 12.58
CA ARG A 237 14.65 26.06 11.31
C ARG A 237 13.34 25.30 11.42
N ASP A 238 12.23 26.03 11.36
CA ASP A 238 10.90 25.47 11.14
C ASP A 238 10.65 25.31 9.64
N GLY A 239 10.82 24.11 9.13
CA GLY A 239 10.49 23.79 7.73
C GLY A 239 8.97 23.65 7.50
N PRO A 240 8.48 23.85 6.27
CA PRO A 240 7.08 23.65 5.94
C PRO A 240 6.68 22.18 6.17
N ARG A 241 5.48 21.99 6.73
CA ARG A 241 4.92 20.64 6.92
C ARG A 241 4.71 19.95 5.58
N GLN A 242 5.20 18.73 5.44
CA GLN A 242 5.11 17.93 4.23
C GLN A 242 4.46 16.58 4.49
N ILE A 243 3.72 16.08 3.50
CA ILE A 243 3.26 14.69 3.51
C ILE A 243 4.37 13.79 2.99
N MET A 244 4.51 12.59 3.58
CA MET A 244 5.52 11.62 3.16
C MET A 244 5.04 10.20 3.34
N ALA A 245 5.70 9.26 2.67
CA ALA A 245 5.44 7.81 2.76
C ALA A 245 3.98 7.43 2.44
N GLY A 246 3.47 6.37 3.05
CA GLY A 246 2.10 5.89 2.93
C GLY A 246 1.81 5.13 1.64
N ARG A 247 0.52 4.91 1.36
CA ARG A 247 0.02 4.08 0.24
C ARG A 247 -0.25 4.92 -1.01
N PRO A 248 0.60 4.87 -2.05
CA PRO A 248 0.46 5.73 -3.23
C PRO A 248 -0.87 5.54 -3.99
N PHE A 249 -1.37 4.31 -4.10
CA PHE A 249 -2.66 4.03 -4.75
C PHE A 249 -3.81 4.77 -4.07
N VAL A 250 -3.91 4.64 -2.74
CA VAL A 250 -4.96 5.28 -1.95
C VAL A 250 -4.82 6.80 -1.98
N ARG A 251 -3.60 7.33 -1.82
CA ARG A 251 -3.36 8.78 -1.86
C ARG A 251 -3.75 9.40 -3.20
N ARG A 252 -3.46 8.74 -4.33
CA ARG A 252 -3.79 9.21 -5.67
C ARG A 252 -5.31 9.23 -5.89
N ILE A 253 -6.01 8.20 -5.47
CA ILE A 253 -7.45 8.16 -5.63
C ILE A 253 -8.18 9.17 -4.72
N LEU A 254 -7.69 9.36 -3.49
CA LEU A 254 -8.21 10.41 -2.60
C LEU A 254 -7.98 11.82 -3.15
N TYR A 255 -6.87 12.04 -3.86
CA TYR A 255 -6.63 13.32 -4.54
C TYR A 255 -7.71 13.58 -5.59
N MET A 256 -8.01 12.61 -6.44
CA MET A 256 -9.05 12.73 -7.45
C MET A 256 -10.44 12.87 -6.84
N ALA A 257 -10.74 12.10 -5.79
CA ALA A 257 -12.01 12.19 -5.07
C ALA A 257 -12.18 13.56 -4.39
N ALA A 258 -11.13 14.08 -3.77
CA ALA A 258 -11.16 15.42 -3.16
C ALA A 258 -11.36 16.52 -4.21
N LEU A 259 -10.71 16.42 -5.38
CA LEU A 259 -10.94 17.37 -6.49
C LEU A 259 -12.39 17.33 -6.99
N ALA A 260 -12.96 16.14 -7.14
CA ALA A 260 -14.36 15.98 -7.55
C ALA A 260 -15.31 16.56 -6.50
N ALA A 261 -15.08 16.26 -5.22
CA ALA A 261 -15.88 16.81 -4.13
C ALA A 261 -15.78 18.33 -3.99
N ILE A 262 -14.60 18.94 -4.17
CA ILE A 262 -14.41 20.39 -4.15
C ILE A 262 -15.19 21.09 -5.26
N ARG A 263 -15.37 20.43 -6.43
CA ARG A 263 -16.15 20.95 -7.55
C ARG A 263 -17.66 20.88 -7.31
N SER A 264 -18.12 19.94 -6.50
CA SER A 264 -19.54 19.79 -6.16
C SER A 264 -20.02 20.93 -5.26
N THR A 265 -21.15 21.55 -5.60
CA THR A 265 -21.77 22.63 -4.82
C THR A 265 -22.32 22.15 -3.49
N GLN A 266 -22.68 20.88 -3.41
CA GLN A 266 -23.30 20.25 -2.22
C GLN A 266 -22.28 19.65 -1.26
N SER A 267 -20.99 19.69 -1.57
CA SER A 267 -19.96 19.06 -0.74
C SER A 267 -19.41 20.02 0.31
N PRO A 268 -19.36 19.63 1.60
CA PRO A 268 -18.75 20.43 2.66
C PRO A 268 -17.24 20.62 2.47
N LEU A 269 -16.61 19.82 1.60
CA LEU A 269 -15.21 19.98 1.24
C LEU A 269 -14.95 21.21 0.39
N ARG A 270 -15.94 21.69 -0.37
CA ARG A 270 -15.84 22.93 -1.14
C ARG A 270 -15.65 24.13 -0.21
N ALA A 271 -16.52 24.28 0.78
CA ALA A 271 -16.42 25.36 1.78
C ALA A 271 -15.09 25.29 2.55
N HIS A 272 -14.67 24.07 2.94
CA HIS A 272 -13.39 23.87 3.60
C HIS A 272 -12.20 24.27 2.73
N TYR A 273 -12.23 23.94 1.44
CA TYR A 273 -11.19 24.35 0.49
C TYR A 273 -11.12 25.86 0.33
N GLN A 274 -12.27 26.53 0.15
CA GLN A 274 -12.35 27.98 0.03
C GLN A 274 -11.80 28.70 1.27
N ALA A 275 -12.22 28.29 2.45
CA ALA A 275 -11.72 28.85 3.71
C ALA A 275 -10.18 28.70 3.87
N LEU A 276 -9.59 27.61 3.35
CA LEU A 276 -8.13 27.44 3.34
C LEU A 276 -7.46 28.37 2.33
N LYS A 277 -8.07 28.60 1.18
CA LYS A 277 -7.58 29.54 0.16
C LYS A 277 -7.61 30.99 0.65
N GLU A 278 -8.69 31.41 1.30
CA GLU A 278 -8.84 32.72 1.93
C GLU A 278 -7.78 32.98 3.02
N ARG A 279 -7.38 31.93 3.74
CA ARG A 279 -6.25 31.96 4.69
C ARG A 279 -4.88 31.92 4.02
N GLY A 280 -4.78 32.13 2.70
CA GLY A 280 -3.52 32.17 1.95
C GLY A 280 -2.83 30.82 1.74
N LYS A 281 -3.50 29.69 1.96
CA LYS A 281 -2.85 28.38 1.74
C LYS A 281 -2.70 28.08 0.25
N PRO A 282 -1.53 27.58 -0.20
CA PRO A 282 -1.33 27.16 -1.58
C PRO A 282 -2.36 26.11 -2.01
N PRO A 283 -2.83 26.11 -3.27
CA PRO A 283 -3.89 25.20 -3.76
C PRO A 283 -3.62 23.73 -3.46
N LYS A 284 -2.40 23.24 -3.71
CA LYS A 284 -2.02 21.85 -3.42
C LYS A 284 -2.11 21.50 -1.93
N VAL A 285 -1.73 22.44 -1.05
CA VAL A 285 -1.81 22.24 0.40
C VAL A 285 -3.27 22.18 0.85
N ALA A 286 -4.13 23.05 0.31
CA ALA A 286 -5.57 23.04 0.57
C ALA A 286 -6.23 21.73 0.10
N ILE A 287 -5.87 21.22 -1.10
CA ILE A 287 -6.37 19.92 -1.59
C ILE A 287 -5.93 18.79 -0.66
N VAL A 288 -4.67 18.73 -0.21
CA VAL A 288 -4.18 17.70 0.71
C VAL A 288 -4.93 17.75 2.06
N ALA A 289 -5.25 18.94 2.55
CA ALA A 289 -6.08 19.10 3.75
C ALA A 289 -7.50 18.55 3.53
N CYS A 290 -8.10 18.78 2.35
CA CYS A 290 -9.38 18.21 1.97
C CYS A 290 -9.30 16.67 1.85
N MET A 291 -8.23 16.11 1.27
CA MET A 291 -8.00 14.67 1.23
C MET A 291 -7.98 14.06 2.64
N ARG A 292 -7.27 14.71 3.56
CA ARG A 292 -7.21 14.25 4.95
C ARG A 292 -8.57 14.34 5.63
N LYS A 293 -9.32 15.43 5.44
CA LYS A 293 -10.68 15.58 5.98
C LYS A 293 -11.60 14.49 5.43
N LEU A 294 -11.60 14.28 4.10
CA LEU A 294 -12.36 13.20 3.46
C LEU A 294 -12.02 11.84 4.06
N LEU A 295 -10.73 11.50 4.15
CA LEU A 295 -10.28 10.22 4.71
C LEU A 295 -10.75 10.02 6.16
N ILE A 296 -10.65 11.05 7.00
CA ILE A 296 -11.09 11.00 8.40
C ILE A 296 -12.61 10.80 8.49
N THR A 297 -13.38 11.48 7.64
CA THR A 297 -14.83 11.32 7.58
C THR A 297 -15.22 9.91 7.12
N LEU A 298 -14.57 9.39 6.05
CA LEU A 298 -14.78 8.01 5.59
C LEU A 298 -14.45 7.00 6.70
N ASN A 299 -13.36 7.23 7.42
CA ASN A 299 -12.94 6.37 8.51
C ASN A 299 -13.95 6.36 9.68
N ALA A 300 -14.52 7.52 10.01
CA ALA A 300 -15.57 7.64 11.01
C ALA A 300 -16.86 6.95 10.56
N MET A 301 -17.33 7.22 9.34
CA MET A 301 -18.51 6.58 8.75
C MET A 301 -18.45 5.05 8.84
N VAL A 302 -17.32 4.47 8.43
CA VAL A 302 -17.13 3.01 8.43
C VAL A 302 -17.03 2.46 9.84
N ARG A 303 -16.35 3.15 10.75
CA ARG A 303 -16.23 2.75 12.16
C ARG A 303 -17.57 2.77 12.87
N ASP A 304 -18.34 3.84 12.69
CA ASP A 304 -19.58 4.12 13.41
C ASP A 304 -20.82 3.55 12.67
N GLN A 305 -20.59 2.93 11.49
CA GLN A 305 -21.63 2.40 10.60
C GLN A 305 -22.75 3.42 10.29
N THR A 306 -22.37 4.70 10.16
CA THR A 306 -23.29 5.79 9.88
C THR A 306 -23.31 6.11 8.38
N PRO A 307 -24.45 6.56 7.82
CA PRO A 307 -24.49 7.05 6.45
C PRO A 307 -23.67 8.35 6.30
N TRP A 308 -23.45 8.75 5.05
CA TRP A 308 -22.87 10.06 4.78
C TRP A 308 -23.83 11.17 5.23
N HIS A 309 -23.38 12.01 6.16
CA HIS A 309 -24.03 13.26 6.50
C HIS A 309 -23.22 14.39 5.87
N GLY A 310 -23.80 15.06 4.88
CA GLY A 310 -23.19 16.17 4.11
C GLY A 310 -22.90 17.40 4.94
#